data_b0e17e99c9fff08a5ea3c449121601bb
#
_entry.id   b0e17e99c9fff08a5ea3c449121601bb
#
_cell.length_a   1.000
_cell.length_b   1.000
_cell.length_c   1.000
_cell.angle_alpha   90.00
_cell.angle_beta   90.00
_cell.angle_gamma   90.00
#
_symmetry.space_group_name_H-M   'P 1'
#
loop_
_entity.id
_entity.type
_entity.pdbx_description
1 polymer ?
#
loop_
_entity_poly.entity_id
_entity_poly.type
_entity_poly.pdbx_seq_one_letter_code
_entity_poly.pdbx_strand_id
1 'polypeptide(L)'
;MSHLNIREAVAEDIPSIHHLLMELAEFERILDSVESTLESTRNALFGDNPSAKAIVAVENNKIIGTAIFFFNYSTFVGKKGLYLEDIIISPKYRNKGVGTKIMIELARCAVKYDCGRMEWTVLDWNNRAIEFYQKIGANIMNDWRLVRMNAEAIKKLSST
;
A
#
# COMPACT_ATOMS: atom_id res chain seq x y z
N MET A 1 8.46 -11.94 24.89
CA MET A 1 8.88 -11.23 23.66
C MET A 1 7.68 -11.15 22.74
N SER A 2 7.34 -9.98 22.27
CA SER A 2 6.29 -9.82 21.29
C SER A 2 6.75 -10.43 19.94
N HIS A 3 6.06 -11.44 19.46
CA HIS A 3 6.37 -12.06 18.18
C HIS A 3 5.64 -11.27 17.08
N LEU A 4 6.37 -10.36 16.43
CA LEU A 4 5.90 -9.71 15.21
C LEU A 4 6.01 -10.69 14.04
N ASN A 5 4.87 -11.00 13.43
CA ASN A 5 4.76 -11.84 12.25
C ASN A 5 4.17 -11.03 11.08
N ILE A 6 4.75 -11.18 9.89
CA ILE A 6 4.19 -10.63 8.65
C ILE A 6 3.67 -11.81 7.84
N ARG A 7 2.42 -11.74 7.39
CA ARG A 7 1.78 -12.79 6.60
C ARG A 7 0.84 -12.19 5.53
N GLU A 8 0.47 -13.01 4.57
CA GLU A 8 -0.62 -12.66 3.65
C GLU A 8 -1.91 -12.43 4.43
N ALA A 9 -2.71 -11.47 3.98
CA ALA A 9 -4.01 -11.20 4.54
C ALA A 9 -5.01 -12.32 4.19
N VAL A 10 -5.95 -12.55 5.08
CA VAL A 10 -7.12 -13.40 4.86
C VAL A 10 -8.40 -12.57 4.96
N ALA A 11 -9.52 -13.09 4.49
CA ALA A 11 -10.77 -12.33 4.44
C ALA A 11 -11.24 -11.81 5.81
N GLU A 12 -10.93 -12.53 6.87
CA GLU A 12 -11.24 -12.16 8.26
C GLU A 12 -10.46 -10.91 8.74
N ASP A 13 -9.37 -10.56 8.05
CA ASP A 13 -8.56 -9.38 8.39
C ASP A 13 -9.18 -8.06 7.87
N ILE A 14 -10.18 -8.13 7.00
CA ILE A 14 -10.77 -6.95 6.35
C ILE A 14 -11.20 -5.85 7.33
N PRO A 15 -11.90 -6.13 8.43
CA PRO A 15 -12.26 -5.07 9.38
C PRO A 15 -11.04 -4.32 9.93
N SER A 16 -9.97 -5.04 10.25
CA SER A 16 -8.72 -4.43 10.75
C SER A 16 -7.99 -3.66 9.67
N ILE A 17 -7.93 -4.18 8.45
CA ILE A 17 -7.32 -3.48 7.30
C ILE A 17 -8.08 -2.19 7.02
N HIS A 18 -9.40 -2.23 6.96
CA HIS A 18 -10.22 -1.05 6.70
C HIS A 18 -10.08 0.01 7.80
N HIS A 19 -10.01 -0.41 9.06
CA HIS A 19 -9.73 0.50 10.17
C HIS A 19 -8.38 1.23 10.00
N LEU A 20 -7.33 0.50 9.63
CA LEU A 20 -6.01 1.09 9.37
C LEU A 20 -6.05 2.07 8.18
N LEU A 21 -6.84 1.77 7.13
CA LEU A 21 -7.04 2.69 6.01
C LEU A 21 -7.68 4.01 6.46
N MET A 22 -8.65 3.95 7.38
CA MET A 22 -9.25 5.16 7.94
C MET A 22 -8.26 5.96 8.78
N GLU A 23 -7.41 5.30 9.56
CA GLU A 23 -6.31 5.96 10.29
C GLU A 23 -5.32 6.66 9.35
N LEU A 24 -4.99 6.05 8.20
CA LEU A 24 -4.15 6.67 7.18
C LEU A 24 -4.81 7.89 6.55
N ALA A 25 -6.09 7.78 6.17
CA ALA A 25 -6.85 8.87 5.57
C ALA A 25 -6.94 10.08 6.50
N GLU A 26 -7.11 9.85 7.79
CA GLU A 26 -7.08 10.90 8.82
C GLU A 26 -5.69 11.56 8.88
N PHE A 27 -4.62 10.78 8.90
CA PHE A 27 -3.25 11.28 8.89
C PHE A 27 -2.95 12.12 7.65
N GLU A 28 -3.40 11.68 6.47
CA GLU A 28 -3.22 12.39 5.20
C GLU A 28 -4.20 13.54 5.00
N ARG A 29 -5.12 13.76 5.95
CA ARG A 29 -6.15 14.84 5.92
C ARG A 29 -7.12 14.73 4.74
N ILE A 30 -7.45 13.50 4.35
CA ILE A 30 -8.37 13.19 3.25
C ILE A 30 -9.55 12.32 3.67
N LEU A 31 -9.82 12.21 4.98
CA LEU A 31 -10.87 11.34 5.50
C LEU A 31 -12.25 11.63 4.88
N ASP A 32 -12.59 12.91 4.66
CA ASP A 32 -13.85 13.32 4.05
C ASP A 32 -13.97 12.93 2.56
N SER A 33 -12.85 12.55 1.92
CA SER A 33 -12.79 12.14 0.53
C SER A 33 -12.78 10.62 0.36
N VAL A 34 -12.87 9.85 1.45
CA VAL A 34 -12.85 8.38 1.40
C VAL A 34 -14.22 7.87 1.00
N GLU A 35 -14.27 7.14 -0.11
CA GLU A 35 -15.47 6.49 -0.63
C GLU A 35 -15.49 4.98 -0.38
N SER A 36 -14.35 4.40 0.04
CA SER A 36 -14.23 2.96 0.27
C SER A 36 -15.02 2.50 1.50
N THR A 37 -15.58 1.30 1.39
CA THR A 37 -16.35 0.63 2.43
C THR A 37 -15.68 -0.69 2.79
N LEU A 38 -16.14 -1.33 3.86
CA LEU A 38 -15.73 -2.71 4.19
C LEU A 38 -15.99 -3.66 3.02
N GLU A 39 -17.14 -3.53 2.36
CA GLU A 39 -17.51 -4.36 1.23
C GLU A 39 -16.62 -4.11 0.02
N SER A 40 -16.38 -2.85 -0.35
CA SER A 40 -15.49 -2.52 -1.47
C SER A 40 -14.05 -2.98 -1.22
N THR A 41 -13.56 -2.86 0.00
CA THR A 41 -12.24 -3.34 0.41
C THR A 41 -12.17 -4.87 0.32
N ARG A 42 -13.20 -5.57 0.79
CA ARG A 42 -13.30 -7.03 0.68
C ARG A 42 -13.29 -7.48 -0.78
N ASN A 43 -14.07 -6.86 -1.63
CA ASN A 43 -14.14 -7.21 -3.06
C ASN A 43 -12.82 -6.93 -3.78
N ALA A 44 -12.14 -5.84 -3.45
CA ALA A 44 -10.85 -5.49 -4.03
C ALA A 44 -9.75 -6.51 -3.71
N LEU A 45 -9.77 -7.11 -2.52
CA LEU A 45 -8.73 -8.03 -2.04
C LEU A 45 -9.11 -9.50 -2.18
N PHE A 46 -10.41 -9.85 -2.04
CA PHE A 46 -10.90 -11.24 -1.95
C PHE A 46 -12.12 -11.53 -2.82
N GLY A 47 -12.52 -10.61 -3.70
CA GLY A 47 -13.58 -10.84 -4.67
C GLY A 47 -13.16 -11.79 -5.80
N ASP A 48 -14.06 -12.05 -6.74
CA ASP A 48 -13.82 -12.97 -7.87
C ASP A 48 -12.68 -12.49 -8.79
N ASN A 49 -12.52 -11.17 -8.93
CA ASN A 49 -11.43 -10.54 -9.69
C ASN A 49 -10.72 -9.51 -8.82
N PRO A 50 -9.87 -9.91 -7.89
CA PRO A 50 -9.23 -8.99 -6.97
C PRO A 50 -8.32 -8.01 -7.70
N SER A 51 -8.43 -6.73 -7.36
CA SER A 51 -7.61 -5.65 -7.94
C SER A 51 -6.28 -5.50 -7.23
N ALA A 52 -6.16 -6.00 -6.03
CA ALA A 52 -4.97 -5.85 -5.19
C ALA A 52 -4.77 -7.05 -4.26
N LYS A 53 -3.63 -7.06 -3.60
CA LYS A 53 -3.24 -8.01 -2.57
C LYS A 53 -2.90 -7.25 -1.29
N ALA A 54 -2.92 -7.93 -0.17
CA ALA A 54 -2.51 -7.36 1.10
C ALA A 54 -1.66 -8.33 1.92
N ILE A 55 -0.74 -7.75 2.68
CA ILE A 55 -0.04 -8.41 3.79
C ILE A 55 -0.37 -7.67 5.08
N VAL A 56 -0.34 -8.37 6.18
CA VAL A 56 -0.60 -7.81 7.51
C VAL A 56 0.55 -8.10 8.45
N ALA A 57 0.82 -7.12 9.32
CA ALA A 57 1.73 -7.25 10.44
C ALA A 57 0.93 -7.57 11.69
N VAL A 58 1.21 -8.71 12.30
CA VAL A 58 0.48 -9.23 13.46
C VAL A 58 1.41 -9.30 14.67
N GLU A 59 1.02 -8.68 15.76
CA GLU A 59 1.70 -8.76 17.05
C GLU A 59 0.68 -9.12 18.14
N ASN A 60 0.95 -10.16 18.92
CA ASN A 60 0.04 -10.63 19.98
C ASN A 60 -1.41 -10.84 19.49
N ASN A 61 -1.58 -11.51 18.36
CA ASN A 61 -2.86 -11.77 17.69
C ASN A 61 -3.63 -10.51 17.25
N LYS A 62 -2.98 -9.36 17.21
CA LYS A 62 -3.55 -8.10 16.75
C LYS A 62 -2.87 -7.63 15.47
N ILE A 63 -3.65 -7.22 14.48
CA ILE A 63 -3.13 -6.56 13.29
C ILE A 63 -2.74 -5.13 13.66
N ILE A 64 -1.48 -4.81 13.48
CA ILE A 64 -0.86 -3.53 13.84
C ILE A 64 -0.36 -2.74 12.63
N GLY A 65 -0.40 -3.36 11.46
CA GLY A 65 -0.02 -2.74 10.20
C GLY A 65 -0.47 -3.57 9.01
N THR A 66 -0.51 -2.95 7.87
CA THR A 66 -0.84 -3.59 6.59
C THR A 66 -0.12 -2.91 5.45
N ALA A 67 0.07 -3.64 4.35
CA ALA A 67 0.43 -3.08 3.06
C ALA A 67 -0.52 -3.62 1.99
N ILE A 68 -0.98 -2.75 1.12
CA ILE A 68 -1.82 -3.08 -0.03
C ILE A 68 -1.02 -2.81 -1.28
N PHE A 69 -0.95 -3.76 -2.18
CA PHE A 69 -0.13 -3.70 -3.38
C PHE A 69 -0.75 -4.46 -4.54
N PHE A 70 -0.27 -4.18 -5.73
CA PHE A 70 -0.63 -4.90 -6.95
C PHE A 70 0.56 -4.94 -7.90
N PHE A 71 0.45 -5.69 -8.97
CA PHE A 71 1.48 -5.75 -10.00
C PHE A 71 1.12 -4.84 -11.17
N ASN A 72 2.04 -3.96 -11.54
CA ASN A 72 2.00 -3.19 -12.77
C ASN A 72 3.00 -3.76 -13.79
N TYR A 73 3.21 -3.06 -14.89
CA TYR A 73 4.16 -3.46 -15.92
C TYR A 73 4.97 -2.27 -16.40
N SER A 74 6.27 -2.46 -16.54
CA SER A 74 7.16 -1.48 -17.16
C SER A 74 7.58 -1.94 -18.56
N THR A 75 7.20 -1.16 -19.57
CA THR A 75 7.60 -1.44 -20.95
C THR A 75 9.11 -1.30 -21.19
N PHE A 76 9.76 -0.38 -20.49
CA PHE A 76 11.20 -0.16 -20.62
C PHE A 76 12.02 -1.22 -19.87
N VAL A 77 11.57 -1.65 -18.70
CA VAL A 77 12.24 -2.74 -17.96
C VAL A 77 11.91 -4.10 -18.55
N GLY A 78 10.75 -4.24 -19.21
CA GLY A 78 10.28 -5.50 -19.80
C GLY A 78 9.81 -6.52 -18.75
N LYS A 79 9.49 -6.07 -17.54
CA LYS A 79 9.05 -6.90 -16.42
C LYS A 79 7.88 -6.26 -15.70
N LYS A 80 7.13 -7.09 -14.95
CA LYS A 80 6.19 -6.55 -13.99
C LYS A 80 6.92 -5.79 -12.88
N GLY A 81 6.23 -4.85 -12.28
CA GLY A 81 6.64 -4.18 -11.06
C GLY A 81 5.69 -4.51 -9.92
N LEU A 82 6.16 -4.40 -8.69
CA LEU A 82 5.30 -4.37 -7.53
C LEU A 82 4.99 -2.90 -7.22
N TYR A 83 3.71 -2.54 -7.29
CA TYR A 83 3.25 -1.20 -6.92
C TYR A 83 2.59 -1.24 -5.55
N LEU A 84 3.19 -0.53 -4.61
CA LEU A 84 2.66 -0.40 -3.26
C LEU A 84 1.66 0.76 -3.22
N GLU A 85 0.37 0.43 -3.04
CA GLU A 85 -0.69 1.44 -2.91
C GLU A 85 -0.62 2.12 -1.56
N ASP A 86 -0.63 1.34 -0.48
CA ASP A 86 -0.59 1.84 0.90
C ASP A 86 0.30 0.98 1.78
N ILE A 87 1.01 1.64 2.69
CA ILE A 87 1.66 1.02 3.84
C ILE A 87 1.26 1.78 5.10
N ILE A 88 0.67 1.06 6.04
CA ILE A 88 0.07 1.65 7.23
C ILE A 88 0.54 0.91 8.46
N ILE A 89 1.06 1.65 9.43
CA ILE A 89 1.37 1.12 10.76
C ILE A 89 0.58 1.93 11.77
N SER A 90 -0.17 1.24 12.63
CA SER A 90 -0.93 1.86 13.71
C SER A 90 0.01 2.74 14.55
N PRO A 91 -0.40 3.97 14.91
CA PRO A 91 0.46 4.97 15.55
C PRO A 91 1.26 4.46 16.74
N LYS A 92 0.65 3.61 17.58
CA LYS A 92 1.28 3.03 18.79
C LYS A 92 2.47 2.09 18.48
N TYR A 93 2.56 1.62 17.24
CA TYR A 93 3.57 0.64 16.81
C TYR A 93 4.60 1.22 15.84
N ARG A 94 4.53 2.52 15.56
CA ARG A 94 5.53 3.22 14.75
C ARG A 94 6.87 3.29 15.49
N ASN A 95 7.96 3.45 14.74
CA ASN A 95 9.35 3.50 15.24
C ASN A 95 9.86 2.21 15.90
N LYS A 96 9.19 1.10 15.67
CA LYS A 96 9.57 -0.22 16.21
C LYS A 96 10.03 -1.19 15.11
N GLY A 97 10.37 -0.67 13.93
CA GLY A 97 10.85 -1.47 12.81
C GLY A 97 9.77 -2.24 12.03
N VAL A 98 8.48 -2.05 12.34
CA VAL A 98 7.37 -2.73 11.65
C VAL A 98 7.36 -2.39 10.17
N GLY A 99 7.49 -1.11 9.81
CA GLY A 99 7.54 -0.67 8.41
C GLY A 99 8.68 -1.30 7.63
N THR A 100 9.86 -1.40 8.24
CA THR A 100 11.02 -2.07 7.63
C THR A 100 10.73 -3.55 7.36
N LYS A 101 10.12 -4.26 8.30
CA LYS A 101 9.75 -5.68 8.12
C LYS A 101 8.71 -5.87 7.02
N ILE A 102 7.71 -5.00 6.93
CA ILE A 102 6.74 -5.01 5.84
C ILE A 102 7.44 -4.79 4.49
N MET A 103 8.31 -3.79 4.39
CA MET A 103 9.05 -3.52 3.15
C MET A 103 9.95 -4.68 2.74
N ILE A 104 10.56 -5.38 3.68
CA ILE A 104 11.36 -6.59 3.42
C ILE A 104 10.46 -7.70 2.82
N GLU A 105 9.27 -7.92 3.37
CA GLU A 105 8.35 -8.94 2.82
C GLU A 105 7.83 -8.55 1.42
N LEU A 106 7.56 -7.28 1.17
CA LEU A 106 7.23 -6.81 -0.17
C LEU A 106 8.38 -7.00 -1.15
N ALA A 107 9.62 -6.73 -0.73
CA ALA A 107 10.81 -6.99 -1.56
C ALA A 107 10.99 -8.49 -1.86
N ARG A 108 10.76 -9.37 -0.88
CA ARG A 108 10.75 -10.82 -1.08
C ARG A 108 9.68 -11.25 -2.07
N CYS A 109 8.48 -10.67 -1.96
CA CYS A 109 7.40 -10.88 -2.92
C CYS A 109 7.81 -10.43 -4.33
N ALA A 110 8.42 -9.25 -4.47
CA ALA A 110 8.90 -8.74 -5.74
C ALA A 110 9.94 -9.67 -6.37
N VAL A 111 10.88 -10.19 -5.60
CA VAL A 111 11.87 -11.18 -6.06
C VAL A 111 11.19 -12.48 -6.50
N LYS A 112 10.25 -12.99 -5.70
CA LYS A 112 9.51 -14.23 -5.99
C LYS A 112 8.77 -14.16 -7.33
N TYR A 113 8.21 -13.00 -7.68
CA TYR A 113 7.45 -12.79 -8.91
C TYR A 113 8.28 -12.17 -10.04
N ASP A 114 9.60 -12.16 -9.92
CA ASP A 114 10.55 -11.62 -10.92
C ASP A 114 10.22 -10.16 -11.32
N CYS A 115 9.87 -9.32 -10.34
CA CYS A 115 9.61 -7.92 -10.57
C CYS A 115 10.93 -7.17 -10.88
N GLY A 116 10.88 -6.27 -11.86
CA GLY A 116 12.04 -5.44 -12.22
C GLY A 116 12.20 -4.19 -11.35
N ARG A 117 11.15 -3.80 -10.65
CA ARG A 117 11.16 -2.65 -9.73
C ARG A 117 9.99 -2.69 -8.75
N MET A 118 10.09 -1.89 -7.71
CA MET A 118 9.01 -1.53 -6.81
C MET A 118 8.80 -0.03 -6.87
N GLU A 119 7.54 0.40 -6.87
CA GLU A 119 7.18 1.82 -6.90
C GLU A 119 6.05 2.13 -5.93
N TRP A 120 6.03 3.35 -5.42
CA TRP A 120 4.94 3.92 -4.62
C TRP A 120 5.03 5.44 -4.62
N THR A 121 4.02 6.11 -4.11
CA THR A 121 4.00 7.56 -3.95
C THR A 121 4.10 7.93 -2.47
N VAL A 122 4.56 9.12 -2.21
CA VAL A 122 4.63 9.73 -0.88
C VAL A 122 4.24 11.20 -1.00
N LEU A 123 3.50 11.70 0.00
CA LEU A 123 3.19 13.13 0.06
C LEU A 123 4.47 13.95 0.25
N ASP A 124 4.59 15.04 -0.48
CA ASP A 124 5.82 15.85 -0.51
C ASP A 124 6.19 16.49 0.83
N TRP A 125 5.21 16.67 1.71
CA TRP A 125 5.42 17.18 3.07
C TRP A 125 5.75 16.08 4.10
N ASN A 126 5.63 14.79 3.75
CA ASN A 126 5.90 13.68 4.66
C ASN A 126 7.39 13.33 4.72
N ASN A 127 8.19 14.28 5.22
CA ASN A 127 9.65 14.16 5.28
C ASN A 127 10.12 12.90 6.00
N ARG A 128 9.40 12.49 7.05
CA ARG A 128 9.75 11.28 7.80
C ARG A 128 9.64 10.01 6.95
N ALA A 129 8.57 9.88 6.15
CA ALA A 129 8.43 8.77 5.23
C ALA A 129 9.47 8.82 4.12
N ILE A 130 9.72 10.00 3.56
CA ILE A 130 10.75 10.23 2.53
C ILE A 130 12.13 9.77 3.02
N GLU A 131 12.54 10.20 4.21
CA GLU A 131 13.81 9.79 4.82
C GLU A 131 13.88 8.28 5.05
N PHE A 132 12.79 7.68 5.53
CA PHE A 132 12.69 6.22 5.70
C PHE A 132 12.89 5.49 4.37
N TYR A 133 12.22 5.91 3.30
CA TYR A 133 12.33 5.28 1.98
C TYR A 133 13.72 5.43 1.39
N GLN A 134 14.34 6.60 1.49
CA GLN A 134 15.72 6.81 1.05
C GLN A 134 16.70 5.92 1.83
N LYS A 135 16.48 5.76 3.12
CA LYS A 135 17.32 4.93 3.99
C LYS A 135 17.27 3.43 3.65
N ILE A 136 16.16 2.95 3.13
CA ILE A 136 16.03 1.57 2.65
C ILE A 136 16.45 1.38 1.18
N GLY A 137 16.97 2.42 0.53
CA GLY A 137 17.54 2.37 -0.81
C GLY A 137 16.63 2.84 -1.94
N ALA A 138 15.48 3.48 -1.63
CA ALA A 138 14.61 4.04 -2.65
C ALA A 138 15.10 5.42 -3.12
N ASN A 139 14.79 5.75 -4.36
CA ASN A 139 15.06 7.06 -4.96
C ASN A 139 13.75 7.82 -5.17
N ILE A 140 13.74 9.10 -4.81
CA ILE A 140 12.62 9.99 -5.10
C ILE A 140 12.75 10.47 -6.55
N MET A 141 11.73 10.19 -7.36
CA MET A 141 11.69 10.51 -8.79
C MET A 141 11.10 11.92 -9.00
N ASN A 142 11.89 12.96 -8.74
CA ASN A 142 11.42 14.35 -8.76
C ASN A 142 11.01 14.87 -10.16
N ASP A 143 11.51 14.24 -11.22
CA ASP A 143 11.23 14.65 -12.61
C ASP A 143 9.88 14.11 -13.13
N TRP A 144 9.26 13.20 -12.38
CA TRP A 144 7.96 12.61 -12.71
C TRP A 144 6.85 13.29 -11.91
N ARG A 145 5.71 13.44 -12.55
CA ARG A 145 4.50 13.96 -11.91
C ARG A 145 3.37 12.96 -12.06
N LEU A 146 2.65 12.75 -10.97
CA LEU A 146 1.43 11.94 -10.98
C LEU A 146 0.33 12.69 -11.74
N VAL A 147 -0.28 12.04 -12.74
CA VAL A 147 -1.42 12.57 -13.50
C VAL A 147 -2.63 11.70 -13.19
N ARG A 148 -3.73 12.31 -12.80
CA ARG A 148 -4.94 11.62 -12.36
C ARG A 148 -6.18 12.20 -13.02
N MET A 149 -7.08 11.32 -13.45
CA MET A 149 -8.45 11.67 -13.82
C MET A 149 -9.41 11.02 -12.83
N ASN A 150 -10.39 11.77 -12.37
CA ASN A 150 -11.48 11.20 -11.57
C ASN A 150 -12.52 10.50 -12.46
N ALA A 151 -13.48 9.82 -11.84
CA ALA A 151 -14.50 9.04 -12.57
C ALA A 151 -15.35 9.91 -13.53
N GLU A 152 -15.68 11.14 -13.13
CA GLU A 152 -16.43 12.08 -13.96
C GLU A 152 -15.65 12.48 -15.21
N ALA A 153 -14.38 12.83 -15.08
CA ALA A 153 -13.51 13.18 -16.19
C ALA A 153 -13.31 11.98 -17.15
N ILE A 154 -13.16 10.78 -16.63
CA ILE A 154 -13.07 9.54 -17.42
C ILE A 154 -14.35 9.34 -18.23
N LYS A 155 -15.52 9.44 -17.58
CA LYS A 155 -16.82 9.30 -18.25
C LYS A 155 -17.03 10.34 -19.35
N LYS A 156 -16.66 11.59 -19.08
CA LYS A 156 -16.76 12.67 -20.07
C LYS A 156 -15.88 12.38 -21.29
N LEU A 157 -14.63 11.97 -21.08
CA LEU A 157 -13.71 11.64 -22.17
C LEU A 157 -14.20 10.43 -22.99
N SER A 158 -14.76 9.41 -22.34
CA SER A 158 -15.28 8.20 -23.00
C SER A 158 -16.49 8.45 -23.89
N SER A 159 -17.17 9.59 -23.73
CA SER A 159 -18.38 9.99 -24.48
C SER A 159 -18.06 10.91 -25.65
N THR A 160 -16.81 11.22 -25.90
CA THR A 160 -16.34 12.04 -27.02
C THR A 160 -16.14 11.18 -28.25
#